data_ada798cca666e55e4bb50451454222ff
#
_entry.id   ada798cca666e55e4bb50451454222ff
#
_cell.length_a   1.000
_cell.length_b   1.000
_cell.length_c   1.000
_cell.angle_alpha   90.00
_cell.angle_beta   90.00
_cell.angle_gamma   90.00
#
_symmetry.space_group_name_H-M   'P 1'
#
loop_
_entity.id
_entity.type
_entity.pdbx_description
1 polymer ?
#
loop_
_entity_poly.entity_id
_entity_poly.type
_entity_poly.pdbx_seq_one_letter_code
_entity_poly.pdbx_strand_id
1 'polypeptide(L)'
;MVAVRSAHINKAGEFDPEKWIASLGITSQKSCECLAETWAYCLQQTQGHPDASLLLWRGVEMVEILSTLSMDIDTLRAALLFPLADANVVSEDVLRDSVGKSVVNLIHGVRDMAAIRQLKATHTDSVSSEQVDNVRRMLLAMVDDFRCVVIKLAERIAHLREVKDAPEDERVLAAKECTNIYAPLANRLGIGQLKWELEDYCFRYLHPTEYKRIAKLLHERRLDREHYIEEFVGHLRAEMKAEGVKAEVYGRPKHIYSIWRKMQKKNLAFDELFDVRAVRIVAERLQDCYAALGIVHTHYRHLPDEFDDYVANPKPNGYQSIHTVVLGPGGKTVEIQIRTKQMHEDAELGVAAHWKYKEGAAAGGARSGHEDRIAWLRKLIAWQEEMADSGEMLDEVRSQVFDDRVYVFTPKGDVVDLPAGSTPLDFAYHIHSDVGHRCIGAKIGGRIVPFTYQLQMGDQIEIITQKQPNPSRDWLNPNLGYVTTSRGRSKIHAWFRKQDRDKNILAGRQILDDELEHLGISLKEAEKHLLPRYNFNDVDELLAAIGGGDIRLCLLYTSPSPRDTR
;
A
#
# COMPACT_ATOMS: atom_id res chain seq x y z
N MET A 1 7.47 -0.13 26.41
CA MET A 1 8.87 -0.32 26.01
C MET A 1 9.23 -1.77 26.26
N VAL A 2 9.22 -2.58 25.21
CA VAL A 2 9.34 -4.04 25.35
C VAL A 2 10.83 -4.38 25.37
N ALA A 3 11.38 -4.65 26.54
CA ALA A 3 12.67 -5.31 26.70
C ALA A 3 12.48 -6.83 26.59
N VAL A 4 11.97 -7.29 25.45
CA VAL A 4 11.53 -8.69 25.32
C VAL A 4 12.69 -9.64 25.04
N ARG A 5 13.80 -9.16 24.45
CA ARG A 5 14.99 -9.98 24.12
C ARG A 5 15.58 -10.74 25.31
N SER A 6 15.55 -10.18 26.51
CA SER A 6 16.12 -10.83 27.70
C SER A 6 15.21 -11.91 28.30
N ALA A 7 13.91 -11.85 28.06
CA ALA A 7 12.93 -12.78 28.65
C ALA A 7 12.94 -14.16 27.97
N HIS A 8 13.42 -14.25 26.73
CA HIS A 8 13.42 -15.48 25.92
C HIS A 8 14.81 -16.07 25.74
N ILE A 9 15.79 -15.58 26.47
CA ILE A 9 17.15 -16.15 26.51
C ILE A 9 17.22 -17.08 27.73
N ASN A 10 17.62 -18.32 27.50
CA ASN A 10 17.82 -19.29 28.56
C ASN A 10 19.05 -18.96 29.42
N LYS A 11 19.28 -19.73 30.53
CA LYS A 11 20.43 -19.51 31.40
C LYS A 11 21.80 -19.76 30.72
N ALA A 12 21.83 -20.42 29.57
CA ALA A 12 23.01 -20.63 28.74
C ALA A 12 23.23 -19.51 27.70
N GLY A 13 22.35 -18.51 27.64
CA GLY A 13 22.45 -17.42 26.68
C GLY A 13 21.85 -17.74 25.30
N GLU A 14 21.12 -18.86 25.17
CA GLU A 14 20.51 -19.29 23.94
C GLU A 14 19.04 -18.81 23.88
N PHE A 15 18.59 -18.44 22.68
CA PHE A 15 17.20 -18.04 22.42
C PHE A 15 16.26 -19.26 22.48
N ASP A 16 15.16 -19.14 23.23
CA ASP A 16 14.12 -20.15 23.40
C ASP A 16 12.91 -19.82 22.50
N PRO A 17 12.81 -20.41 21.30
CA PRO A 17 11.76 -20.08 20.35
C PRO A 17 10.37 -20.51 20.82
N GLU A 18 10.24 -21.56 21.63
CA GLU A 18 8.95 -22.04 22.12
C GLU A 18 8.35 -21.03 23.12
N LYS A 19 9.17 -20.55 24.06
CA LYS A 19 8.74 -19.51 24.99
C LYS A 19 8.43 -18.20 24.29
N TRP A 20 9.24 -17.85 23.28
CA TRP A 20 9.00 -16.67 22.49
C TRP A 20 7.66 -16.75 21.76
N ILE A 21 7.37 -17.83 21.03
CA ILE A 21 6.09 -18.01 20.31
C ILE A 21 4.92 -18.00 21.30
N ALA A 22 5.04 -18.64 22.45
CA ALA A 22 4.00 -18.63 23.48
C ALA A 22 3.71 -17.22 24.01
N SER A 23 4.68 -16.32 24.01
CA SER A 23 4.53 -14.93 24.47
C SER A 23 3.81 -14.02 23.45
N LEU A 24 3.73 -14.41 22.17
CA LEU A 24 3.14 -13.60 21.11
C LEU A 24 1.61 -13.53 21.15
N GLY A 25 0.95 -14.30 22.03
CA GLY A 25 -0.51 -14.29 22.16
C GLY A 25 -1.26 -14.93 20.99
N ILE A 26 -0.58 -15.77 20.19
CA ILE A 26 -1.19 -16.50 19.07
C ILE A 26 -2.07 -17.61 19.64
N THR A 27 -3.36 -17.59 19.34
CA THR A 27 -4.32 -18.55 19.88
C THR A 27 -4.42 -19.87 19.11
N SER A 28 -4.03 -19.87 17.83
CA SER A 28 -4.07 -21.04 16.95
C SER A 28 -2.81 -21.89 17.08
N GLN A 29 -2.96 -23.15 17.51
CA GLN A 29 -1.86 -24.11 17.59
C GLN A 29 -1.16 -24.30 16.24
N LYS A 30 -1.92 -24.40 15.15
CA LYS A 30 -1.39 -24.52 13.79
C LYS A 30 -0.53 -23.30 13.39
N SER A 31 -0.95 -22.10 13.79
CA SER A 31 -0.19 -20.88 13.52
C SER A 31 1.12 -20.85 14.31
N CYS A 32 1.13 -21.32 15.54
CA CYS A 32 2.35 -21.48 16.33
C CYS A 32 3.34 -22.46 15.68
N GLU A 33 2.85 -23.60 15.20
CA GLU A 33 3.64 -24.60 14.49
C GLU A 33 4.25 -24.03 13.20
N CYS A 34 3.45 -23.34 12.37
CA CYS A 34 3.93 -22.69 11.16
C CYS A 34 5.02 -21.64 11.44
N LEU A 35 4.91 -20.87 12.52
CA LEU A 35 5.92 -19.90 12.90
C LEU A 35 7.21 -20.57 13.39
N ALA A 36 7.09 -21.66 14.15
CA ALA A 36 8.23 -22.47 14.60
C ALA A 36 9.00 -23.09 13.42
N GLU A 37 8.29 -23.65 12.44
CA GLU A 37 8.87 -24.15 11.20
C GLU A 37 9.61 -23.05 10.43
N THR A 38 8.98 -21.86 10.34
CA THR A 38 9.61 -20.71 9.67
C THR A 38 10.87 -20.26 10.39
N TRP A 39 10.88 -20.26 11.73
CA TRP A 39 12.08 -19.97 12.53
C TRP A 39 13.19 -20.98 12.28
N ALA A 40 12.88 -22.29 12.31
CA ALA A 40 13.84 -23.35 12.02
C ALA A 40 14.43 -23.20 10.61
N TYR A 41 13.61 -22.84 9.63
CA TYR A 41 14.05 -22.52 8.27
C TYR A 41 15.02 -21.34 8.25
N CYS A 42 14.71 -20.23 8.93
CA CYS A 42 15.60 -19.07 9.03
C CYS A 42 16.96 -19.45 9.63
N LEU A 43 16.98 -20.25 10.70
CA LEU A 43 18.21 -20.74 11.32
C LEU A 43 19.06 -21.56 10.33
N GLN A 44 18.42 -22.43 9.56
CA GLN A 44 19.11 -23.25 8.56
C GLN A 44 19.74 -22.41 7.46
N GLN A 45 19.00 -21.43 6.94
CA GLN A 45 19.46 -20.58 5.83
C GLN A 45 20.56 -19.59 6.23
N THR A 46 20.62 -19.22 7.50
CA THR A 46 21.63 -18.28 8.01
C THR A 46 22.90 -18.96 8.51
N GLN A 47 23.00 -20.29 8.45
CA GLN A 47 24.21 -21.02 8.88
C GLN A 47 25.44 -20.56 8.09
N GLY A 48 26.45 -20.07 8.82
CA GLY A 48 27.70 -19.59 8.22
C GLY A 48 27.65 -18.17 7.65
N HIS A 49 26.50 -17.48 7.70
CA HIS A 49 26.40 -16.09 7.26
C HIS A 49 26.99 -15.14 8.33
N PRO A 50 27.83 -14.15 7.96
CA PRO A 50 28.47 -13.24 8.92
C PRO A 50 27.46 -12.45 9.75
N ASP A 51 26.34 -12.04 9.17
CA ASP A 51 25.30 -11.22 9.80
C ASP A 51 24.09 -12.05 10.30
N ALA A 52 24.25 -13.38 10.44
CA ALA A 52 23.17 -14.30 10.82
C ALA A 52 22.40 -13.82 12.06
N SER A 53 23.12 -13.46 13.12
CA SER A 53 22.52 -13.00 14.38
C SER A 53 21.71 -11.71 14.17
N LEU A 54 22.23 -10.75 13.42
CA LEU A 54 21.55 -9.47 13.14
C LEU A 54 20.25 -9.67 12.37
N LEU A 55 20.29 -10.48 11.30
CA LEU A 55 19.13 -10.77 10.46
C LEU A 55 18.03 -11.50 11.23
N LEU A 56 18.39 -12.51 12.01
CA LEU A 56 17.46 -13.26 12.84
C LEU A 56 16.79 -12.38 13.90
N TRP A 57 17.58 -11.56 14.61
CA TRP A 57 17.03 -10.65 15.63
C TRP A 57 16.13 -9.58 15.05
N ARG A 58 16.45 -9.04 13.89
CA ARG A 58 15.58 -8.09 13.19
C ARG A 58 14.23 -8.74 12.84
N GLY A 59 14.24 -9.99 12.36
CA GLY A 59 13.01 -10.74 12.09
C GLY A 59 12.18 -10.99 13.34
N VAL A 60 12.80 -11.43 14.44
CA VAL A 60 12.13 -11.61 15.74
C VAL A 60 11.48 -10.32 16.21
N GLU A 61 12.20 -9.20 16.14
CA GLU A 61 11.70 -7.90 16.58
C GLU A 61 10.50 -7.42 15.74
N MET A 62 10.55 -7.61 14.43
CA MET A 62 9.42 -7.30 13.55
C MET A 62 8.19 -8.15 13.89
N VAL A 63 8.35 -9.44 14.16
CA VAL A 63 7.24 -10.32 14.58
C VAL A 63 6.66 -9.86 15.92
N GLU A 64 7.48 -9.49 16.90
CA GLU A 64 7.01 -8.98 18.19
C GLU A 64 6.18 -7.71 18.04
N ILE A 65 6.62 -6.76 17.20
CA ILE A 65 5.87 -5.54 16.90
C ILE A 65 4.52 -5.88 16.27
N LEU A 66 4.51 -6.76 15.26
CA LEU A 66 3.30 -7.13 14.53
C LEU A 66 2.32 -7.98 15.34
N SER A 67 2.80 -8.78 16.28
CA SER A 67 1.95 -9.55 17.19
C SER A 67 1.10 -8.66 18.08
N THR A 68 1.61 -7.48 18.46
CA THR A 68 0.81 -6.49 19.22
C THR A 68 -0.37 -5.94 18.44
N LEU A 69 -0.31 -5.98 17.10
CA LEU A 69 -1.39 -5.60 16.19
C LEU A 69 -2.32 -6.77 15.84
N SER A 70 -2.09 -7.95 16.41
CA SER A 70 -2.86 -9.18 16.13
C SER A 70 -2.92 -9.53 14.64
N MET A 71 -1.80 -9.38 13.92
CA MET A 71 -1.70 -9.70 12.49
C MET A 71 -1.75 -11.20 12.25
N ASP A 72 -2.16 -11.59 11.03
CA ASP A 72 -2.27 -12.98 10.58
C ASP A 72 -0.91 -13.68 10.51
N ILE A 73 -0.95 -15.02 10.45
CA ILE A 73 0.26 -15.84 10.45
C ILE A 73 1.15 -15.60 9.22
N ASP A 74 0.57 -15.36 8.04
CA ASP A 74 1.34 -15.08 6.83
C ASP A 74 2.12 -13.77 6.96
N THR A 75 1.53 -12.75 7.59
CA THR A 75 2.18 -11.48 7.90
C THR A 75 3.37 -11.69 8.86
N LEU A 76 3.19 -12.47 9.92
CA LEU A 76 4.25 -12.76 10.88
C LEU A 76 5.40 -13.56 10.23
N ARG A 77 5.07 -14.55 9.40
CA ARG A 77 6.07 -15.33 8.65
C ARG A 77 6.83 -14.47 7.64
N ALA A 78 6.12 -13.59 6.92
CA ALA A 78 6.74 -12.65 5.99
C ALA A 78 7.70 -11.70 6.71
N ALA A 79 7.33 -11.19 7.88
CA ALA A 79 8.18 -10.32 8.70
C ALA A 79 9.44 -11.04 9.21
N LEU A 80 9.30 -12.31 9.61
CA LEU A 80 10.44 -13.12 10.08
C LEU A 80 11.45 -13.39 8.97
N LEU A 81 10.95 -13.64 7.74
CA LEU A 81 11.77 -13.96 6.56
C LEU A 81 12.30 -12.72 5.84
N PHE A 82 11.66 -11.58 5.99
CA PHE A 82 11.99 -10.36 5.25
C PHE A 82 13.46 -9.96 5.36
N PRO A 83 14.12 -9.94 6.55
CA PRO A 83 15.53 -9.58 6.65
C PRO A 83 16.46 -10.49 5.85
N LEU A 84 16.17 -11.79 5.78
CA LEU A 84 16.94 -12.76 5.00
C LEU A 84 16.75 -12.54 3.50
N ALA A 85 15.52 -12.29 3.09
CA ALA A 85 15.19 -12.00 1.72
C ALA A 85 15.81 -10.67 1.25
N ASP A 86 15.72 -9.61 2.07
CA ASP A 86 16.30 -8.29 1.78
C ASP A 86 17.83 -8.32 1.66
N ALA A 87 18.49 -9.12 2.49
CA ALA A 87 19.94 -9.38 2.42
C ALA A 87 20.33 -10.37 1.30
N ASN A 88 19.38 -10.86 0.48
CA ASN A 88 19.58 -11.87 -0.56
C ASN A 88 20.20 -13.20 -0.05
N VAL A 89 20.00 -13.55 1.21
CA VAL A 89 20.41 -14.85 1.80
C VAL A 89 19.56 -15.98 1.22
N VAL A 90 18.28 -15.69 0.91
CA VAL A 90 17.34 -16.65 0.32
C VAL A 90 16.71 -16.03 -0.93
N SER A 91 16.66 -16.79 -2.03
CA SER A 91 15.99 -16.34 -3.26
C SER A 91 14.47 -16.50 -3.16
N GLU A 92 13.72 -15.66 -3.90
CA GLU A 92 12.25 -15.69 -3.91
C GLU A 92 11.67 -17.00 -4.43
N ASP A 93 12.32 -17.64 -5.41
CA ASP A 93 11.86 -18.92 -5.96
C ASP A 93 11.92 -20.03 -4.91
N VAL A 94 13.02 -20.09 -4.14
CA VAL A 94 13.18 -21.06 -3.03
C VAL A 94 12.17 -20.78 -1.92
N LEU A 95 11.90 -19.51 -1.62
CA LEU A 95 10.87 -19.12 -0.63
C LEU A 95 9.47 -19.53 -1.09
N ARG A 96 9.16 -19.38 -2.38
CA ARG A 96 7.83 -19.72 -2.93
C ARG A 96 7.47 -21.18 -2.74
N ASP A 97 8.44 -22.06 -2.91
CA ASP A 97 8.26 -23.51 -2.73
C ASP A 97 8.18 -23.90 -1.26
N SER A 98 8.89 -23.18 -0.38
CA SER A 98 8.99 -23.52 1.05
C SER A 98 7.86 -22.92 1.90
N VAL A 99 7.42 -21.68 1.63
CA VAL A 99 6.49 -20.94 2.52
C VAL A 99 5.19 -20.50 1.86
N GLY A 100 5.07 -20.67 0.56
CA GLY A 100 3.87 -20.37 -0.22
C GLY A 100 3.81 -18.96 -0.80
N LYS A 101 2.95 -18.81 -1.81
CA LYS A 101 2.84 -17.60 -2.63
C LYS A 101 2.41 -16.35 -1.83
N SER A 102 1.54 -16.50 -0.83
CA SER A 102 1.03 -15.38 -0.04
C SER A 102 2.17 -14.66 0.71
N VAL A 103 3.03 -15.42 1.38
CA VAL A 103 4.17 -14.88 2.13
C VAL A 103 5.18 -14.21 1.20
N VAL A 104 5.47 -14.82 0.04
CA VAL A 104 6.40 -14.25 -0.95
C VAL A 104 5.88 -12.95 -1.54
N ASN A 105 4.58 -12.86 -1.85
CA ASN A 105 3.97 -11.63 -2.34
C ASN A 105 4.08 -10.50 -1.31
N LEU A 106 3.90 -10.79 -0.01
CA LEU A 106 4.10 -9.82 1.05
C LEU A 106 5.55 -9.33 1.11
N ILE A 107 6.53 -10.23 1.06
CA ILE A 107 7.96 -9.89 1.05
C ILE A 107 8.28 -8.98 -0.15
N HIS A 108 7.78 -9.34 -1.33
CA HIS A 108 7.96 -8.54 -2.55
C HIS A 108 7.37 -7.14 -2.40
N GLY A 109 6.12 -7.02 -1.93
CA GLY A 109 5.48 -5.73 -1.70
C GLY A 109 6.23 -4.86 -0.69
N VAL A 110 6.81 -5.45 0.36
CA VAL A 110 7.65 -4.71 1.33
C VAL A 110 8.96 -4.21 0.69
N ARG A 111 9.56 -4.99 -0.22
CA ARG A 111 10.74 -4.57 -1.00
C ARG A 111 10.42 -3.41 -1.93
N ASP A 112 9.29 -3.46 -2.63
CA ASP A 112 8.86 -2.37 -3.52
C ASP A 112 8.71 -1.04 -2.76
N MET A 113 8.35 -1.08 -1.48
CA MET A 113 8.31 0.10 -0.63
C MET A 113 9.68 0.70 -0.29
N ALA A 114 10.79 -0.03 -0.46
CA ALA A 114 12.14 0.50 -0.22
C ALA A 114 12.56 1.55 -1.25
N ALA A 115 11.90 1.63 -2.40
CA ALA A 115 12.16 2.59 -3.47
C ALA A 115 12.07 4.07 -3.02
N ILE A 116 11.34 4.36 -1.93
CA ILE A 116 11.26 5.72 -1.35
C ILE A 116 12.63 6.26 -0.92
N ARG A 117 13.55 5.39 -0.47
CA ARG A 117 14.90 5.83 -0.06
C ARG A 117 15.68 6.47 -1.19
N GLN A 118 15.52 5.98 -2.41
CA GLN A 118 16.25 6.47 -3.58
C GLN A 118 15.80 7.88 -3.98
N LEU A 119 14.57 8.28 -3.67
CA LEU A 119 14.05 9.62 -3.98
C LEU A 119 14.77 10.75 -3.23
N LYS A 120 15.30 10.50 -2.03
CA LYS A 120 15.97 11.52 -1.20
C LYS A 120 17.48 11.56 -1.35
N ALA A 121 18.10 10.54 -1.96
CA ALA A 121 19.56 10.46 -2.09
C ALA A 121 20.12 11.34 -3.22
N THR A 122 19.29 11.80 -4.14
CA THR A 122 19.71 12.61 -5.28
C THR A 122 19.25 14.06 -5.11
N HIS A 123 20.17 14.93 -4.70
CA HIS A 123 20.04 16.39 -4.75
C HIS A 123 20.16 16.94 -6.20
N THR A 124 19.70 16.22 -7.19
CA THR A 124 19.71 16.67 -8.60
C THR A 124 18.36 17.27 -8.95
N ASP A 125 18.38 18.42 -9.63
CA ASP A 125 17.21 19.24 -10.00
C ASP A 125 16.21 18.56 -10.98
N SER A 126 16.39 17.28 -11.31
CA SER A 126 15.46 16.53 -12.16
C SER A 126 15.22 15.12 -11.65
N VAL A 127 13.94 14.76 -11.54
CA VAL A 127 13.50 13.42 -11.16
C VAL A 127 13.61 12.49 -12.37
N SER A 128 14.24 11.33 -12.19
CA SER A 128 14.33 10.35 -13.27
C SER A 128 13.00 9.58 -13.44
N SER A 129 12.70 9.18 -14.68
CA SER A 129 11.54 8.33 -14.99
C SER A 129 11.53 7.04 -14.15
N GLU A 130 12.69 6.49 -13.84
CA GLU A 130 12.85 5.30 -12.99
C GLU A 130 12.41 5.55 -11.55
N GLN A 131 12.68 6.73 -11.00
CA GLN A 131 12.22 7.11 -9.66
C GLN A 131 10.69 7.22 -9.59
N VAL A 132 10.07 7.80 -10.60
CA VAL A 132 8.61 7.90 -10.73
C VAL A 132 7.98 6.51 -10.80
N ASP A 133 8.53 5.60 -11.60
CA ASP A 133 8.03 4.24 -11.73
C ASP A 133 8.21 3.43 -10.43
N ASN A 134 9.25 3.70 -9.67
CA ASN A 134 9.46 3.08 -8.36
C ASN A 134 8.40 3.53 -7.34
N VAL A 135 8.05 4.82 -7.30
CA VAL A 135 6.96 5.34 -6.46
C VAL A 135 5.61 4.74 -6.85
N ARG A 136 5.34 4.63 -8.15
CA ARG A 136 4.12 3.99 -8.66
C ARG A 136 4.01 2.54 -8.22
N ARG A 137 5.08 1.75 -8.40
CA ARG A 137 5.10 0.34 -7.95
C ARG A 137 4.83 0.21 -6.46
N MET A 138 5.43 1.07 -5.66
CA MET A 138 5.19 1.13 -4.23
C MET A 138 3.72 1.38 -3.89
N LEU A 139 3.10 2.39 -4.52
CA LEU A 139 1.68 2.70 -4.29
C LEU A 139 0.77 1.54 -4.70
N LEU A 140 1.06 0.89 -5.83
CA LEU A 140 0.30 -0.28 -6.27
C LEU A 140 0.44 -1.44 -5.29
N ALA A 141 1.64 -1.73 -4.81
CA ALA A 141 1.87 -2.75 -3.80
C ALA A 141 1.10 -2.46 -2.49
N MET A 142 1.06 -1.18 -2.06
CA MET A 142 0.26 -0.75 -0.90
C MET A 142 -1.24 -0.96 -1.10
N VAL A 143 -1.75 -0.77 -2.31
CA VAL A 143 -3.18 -0.92 -2.62
C VAL A 143 -3.57 -2.39 -2.77
N ASP A 144 -2.67 -3.22 -3.29
CA ASP A 144 -2.90 -4.66 -3.46
C ASP A 144 -2.99 -5.37 -2.11
N ASP A 145 -2.07 -5.09 -1.19
CA ASP A 145 -2.08 -5.66 0.15
C ASP A 145 -1.47 -4.69 1.18
N PHE A 146 -2.34 -4.08 2.00
CA PHE A 146 -1.92 -3.13 3.04
C PHE A 146 -0.99 -3.75 4.10
N ARG A 147 -0.98 -5.09 4.27
CA ARG A 147 -0.08 -5.78 5.20
C ARG A 147 1.38 -5.48 4.89
N CYS A 148 1.72 -5.24 3.61
CA CYS A 148 3.06 -4.79 3.21
C CYS A 148 3.46 -3.50 3.92
N VAL A 149 2.52 -2.55 4.05
CA VAL A 149 2.76 -1.29 4.76
C VAL A 149 3.01 -1.52 6.23
N VAL A 150 2.20 -2.35 6.87
CA VAL A 150 2.32 -2.65 8.31
C VAL A 150 3.66 -3.35 8.62
N ILE A 151 4.06 -4.31 7.76
CA ILE A 151 5.38 -4.96 7.86
C ILE A 151 6.50 -3.92 7.68
N LYS A 152 6.36 -3.01 6.72
CA LYS A 152 7.38 -1.96 6.49
C LYS A 152 7.50 -1.01 7.67
N LEU A 153 6.39 -0.62 8.29
CA LEU A 153 6.42 0.20 9.51
C LEU A 153 7.11 -0.53 10.66
N ALA A 154 6.84 -1.82 10.84
CA ALA A 154 7.52 -2.65 11.84
C ALA A 154 9.03 -2.75 11.56
N GLU A 155 9.41 -2.92 10.30
CA GLU A 155 10.82 -2.94 9.86
C GLU A 155 11.51 -1.61 10.17
N ARG A 156 10.85 -0.47 9.93
CA ARG A 156 11.41 0.86 10.27
C ARG A 156 11.60 1.05 11.77
N ILE A 157 10.66 0.58 12.59
CA ILE A 157 10.80 0.62 14.06
C ILE A 157 11.97 -0.27 14.50
N ALA A 158 12.07 -1.49 13.98
CA ALA A 158 13.18 -2.39 14.28
C ALA A 158 14.53 -1.76 13.90
N HIS A 159 14.61 -1.11 12.74
CA HIS A 159 15.80 -0.38 12.31
C HIS A 159 16.14 0.81 13.23
N LEU A 160 15.14 1.62 13.64
CA LEU A 160 15.36 2.72 14.61
C LEU A 160 15.86 2.22 15.97
N ARG A 161 15.45 1.03 16.39
CA ARG A 161 15.95 0.39 17.62
C ARG A 161 17.38 -0.12 17.46
N GLU A 162 17.70 -0.65 16.30
CA GLU A 162 19.02 -1.18 15.95
C GLU A 162 20.09 -0.07 15.91
N VAL A 163 19.80 1.05 15.25
CA VAL A 163 20.74 2.18 15.13
C VAL A 163 20.95 2.96 16.42
N LYS A 164 20.40 2.52 17.54
CA LYS A 164 20.51 3.22 18.85
C LYS A 164 21.97 3.52 19.23
N ASP A 165 22.87 2.59 18.97
CA ASP A 165 24.28 2.67 19.31
C ASP A 165 25.17 2.99 18.10
N ALA A 166 24.56 3.28 16.92
CA ALA A 166 25.23 3.72 15.71
C ALA A 166 25.72 5.19 15.79
N PRO A 167 26.60 5.64 14.89
CA PRO A 167 27.01 7.03 14.75
C PRO A 167 25.82 8.01 14.66
N GLU A 168 26.03 9.26 15.06
CA GLU A 168 24.95 10.27 15.12
C GLU A 168 24.33 10.56 13.76
N ASP A 169 25.15 10.66 12.72
CA ASP A 169 24.74 10.90 11.34
C ASP A 169 23.79 9.79 10.82
N GLU A 170 24.09 8.53 11.11
CA GLU A 170 23.25 7.39 10.76
C GLU A 170 21.92 7.39 11.50
N ARG A 171 21.94 7.69 12.81
CA ARG A 171 20.71 7.83 13.62
C ARG A 171 19.83 8.96 13.13
N VAL A 172 20.42 10.11 12.81
CA VAL A 172 19.71 11.29 12.30
C VAL A 172 19.11 11.01 10.93
N LEU A 173 19.84 10.33 10.04
CA LEU A 173 19.33 9.96 8.71
C LEU A 173 18.12 9.03 8.81
N ALA A 174 18.22 7.97 9.62
CA ALA A 174 17.10 7.05 9.85
C ALA A 174 15.88 7.75 10.46
N ALA A 175 16.09 8.66 11.41
CA ALA A 175 15.03 9.42 12.03
C ALA A 175 14.36 10.41 11.07
N LYS A 176 15.12 11.12 10.22
CA LYS A 176 14.56 12.01 9.20
C LYS A 176 13.70 11.26 8.20
N GLU A 177 14.15 10.09 7.72
CA GLU A 177 13.38 9.23 6.83
C GLU A 177 12.04 8.85 7.48
N CYS A 178 12.07 8.41 8.74
CA CYS A 178 10.87 7.99 9.45
C CYS A 178 9.92 9.15 9.76
N THR A 179 10.43 10.31 10.17
CA THR A 179 9.61 11.49 10.47
C THR A 179 8.87 12.00 9.24
N ASN A 180 9.55 11.99 8.09
CA ASN A 180 9.01 12.60 6.88
C ASN A 180 8.09 11.67 6.09
N ILE A 181 8.22 10.36 6.24
CA ILE A 181 7.51 9.38 5.40
C ILE A 181 6.64 8.45 6.26
N TYR A 182 7.27 7.69 7.15
CA TYR A 182 6.60 6.56 7.80
C TYR A 182 5.71 6.94 8.98
N ALA A 183 6.07 7.97 9.75
CA ALA A 183 5.21 8.44 10.85
C ALA A 183 3.92 9.14 10.33
N PRO A 184 3.96 10.01 9.30
CA PRO A 184 2.76 10.50 8.63
C PRO A 184 1.91 9.39 8.03
N LEU A 185 2.53 8.39 7.38
CA LEU A 185 1.83 7.24 6.83
C LEU A 185 1.10 6.46 7.94
N ALA A 186 1.76 6.11 9.03
CA ALA A 186 1.15 5.44 10.18
C ALA A 186 0.00 6.25 10.78
N ASN A 187 0.13 7.59 10.84
CA ASN A 187 -0.92 8.49 11.31
C ASN A 187 -2.17 8.45 10.42
N ARG A 188 -1.96 8.48 9.09
CA ARG A 188 -3.06 8.46 8.11
C ARG A 188 -3.80 7.12 8.12
N LEU A 189 -3.08 6.04 8.36
CA LEU A 189 -3.64 4.70 8.50
C LEU A 189 -4.35 4.45 9.83
N GLY A 190 -4.26 5.41 10.74
CA GLY A 190 -4.84 5.29 12.07
C GLY A 190 -4.10 4.29 12.97
N ILE A 191 -2.91 3.78 12.58
CA ILE A 191 -2.14 2.83 13.39
C ILE A 191 -1.41 3.61 14.49
N GLY A 192 -2.17 3.98 15.53
CA GLY A 192 -1.70 4.85 16.62
C GLY A 192 -0.48 4.28 17.33
N GLN A 193 -0.45 2.98 17.58
CA GLN A 193 0.63 2.31 18.29
C GLN A 193 1.98 2.45 17.57
N LEU A 194 2.04 2.14 16.28
CA LEU A 194 3.28 2.27 15.51
C LEU A 194 3.67 3.72 15.29
N LYS A 195 2.70 4.59 15.04
CA LYS A 195 2.92 6.03 14.92
C LYS A 195 3.65 6.61 16.12
N TRP A 196 3.14 6.36 17.32
CA TRP A 196 3.72 6.93 18.53
C TRP A 196 5.14 6.43 18.78
N GLU A 197 5.39 5.17 18.48
CA GLU A 197 6.72 4.60 18.64
C GLU A 197 7.72 5.19 17.64
N LEU A 198 7.33 5.33 16.36
CA LEU A 198 8.13 6.01 15.35
C LEU A 198 8.46 7.45 15.77
N GLU A 199 7.44 8.21 16.18
CA GLU A 199 7.60 9.62 16.60
C GLU A 199 8.54 9.74 17.81
N ASP A 200 8.44 8.88 18.83
CA ASP A 200 9.30 8.93 20.01
C ASP A 200 10.77 8.59 19.69
N TYR A 201 11.04 7.58 18.84
CA TYR A 201 12.41 7.29 18.41
C TYR A 201 12.99 8.41 17.55
N CYS A 202 12.22 8.94 16.60
CA CYS A 202 12.64 10.06 15.77
C CYS A 202 12.99 11.29 16.63
N PHE A 203 12.13 11.63 17.58
CA PHE A 203 12.37 12.75 18.48
C PHE A 203 13.63 12.56 19.35
N ARG A 204 13.84 11.34 19.84
CA ARG A 204 15.04 10.99 20.61
C ARG A 204 16.34 11.23 19.83
N TYR A 205 16.34 10.96 18.52
CA TYR A 205 17.54 11.10 17.67
C TYR A 205 17.69 12.50 17.07
N LEU A 206 16.59 13.16 16.73
CA LEU A 206 16.63 14.52 16.14
C LEU A 206 16.80 15.61 17.20
N HIS A 207 16.27 15.42 18.39
CA HIS A 207 16.29 16.40 19.49
C HIS A 207 16.74 15.75 20.83
N PRO A 208 17.95 15.20 20.91
CA PRO A 208 18.38 14.38 22.04
C PRO A 208 18.41 15.15 23.37
N THR A 209 18.73 16.45 23.34
CA THR A 209 18.77 17.31 24.53
C THR A 209 17.37 17.51 25.10
N GLU A 210 16.41 17.87 24.25
CA GLU A 210 15.02 18.08 24.65
C GLU A 210 14.37 16.78 25.12
N TYR A 211 14.62 15.68 24.40
CA TYR A 211 14.15 14.35 24.81
C TYR A 211 14.62 13.99 26.22
N LYS A 212 15.92 14.13 26.49
CA LYS A 212 16.51 13.84 27.81
C LYS A 212 15.94 14.76 28.90
N ARG A 213 15.75 16.05 28.61
CA ARG A 213 15.16 17.02 29.54
C ARG A 213 13.74 16.61 29.95
N ILE A 214 12.87 16.32 28.99
CA ILE A 214 11.48 15.92 29.26
C ILE A 214 11.43 14.54 29.93
N ALA A 215 12.25 13.59 29.51
CA ALA A 215 12.34 12.25 30.11
C ALA A 215 12.75 12.35 31.62
N LYS A 216 13.71 13.23 31.95
CA LYS A 216 14.14 13.47 33.34
C LYS A 216 13.00 14.05 34.16
N LEU A 217 12.31 15.10 33.70
CA LEU A 217 11.17 15.70 34.37
C LEU A 217 10.03 14.71 34.63
N LEU A 218 9.76 13.83 33.64
CA LEU A 218 8.78 12.75 33.79
C LEU A 218 9.21 11.72 34.83
N HIS A 219 10.50 11.38 34.88
CA HIS A 219 11.03 10.41 35.83
C HIS A 219 11.02 10.91 37.26
N GLU A 220 11.46 12.14 37.49
CA GLU A 220 11.50 12.78 38.84
C GLU A 220 10.12 12.85 39.48
N ARG A 221 9.05 13.00 38.69
CA ARG A 221 7.66 13.09 39.16
C ARG A 221 6.86 11.82 38.99
N ARG A 222 7.54 10.70 38.68
CA ARG A 222 6.88 9.44 38.30
C ARG A 222 6.02 8.89 39.45
N LEU A 223 6.58 8.74 40.62
CA LEU A 223 5.89 8.12 41.77
C LEU A 223 4.66 8.94 42.19
N ASP A 224 4.81 10.27 42.35
CA ASP A 224 3.71 11.16 42.71
C ASP A 224 2.59 11.13 41.65
N ARG A 225 2.97 11.05 40.39
CA ARG A 225 2.02 11.00 39.30
C ARG A 225 1.29 9.65 39.22
N GLU A 226 1.99 8.54 39.38
CA GLU A 226 1.41 7.21 39.39
C GLU A 226 0.42 7.06 40.56
N HIS A 227 0.81 7.44 41.77
CA HIS A 227 -0.07 7.41 42.95
C HIS A 227 -1.32 8.27 42.75
N TYR A 228 -1.14 9.51 42.27
CA TYR A 228 -2.28 10.39 41.99
C TYR A 228 -3.25 9.82 40.97
N ILE A 229 -2.72 9.23 39.88
CA ILE A 229 -3.55 8.62 38.85
C ILE A 229 -4.27 7.39 39.37
N GLU A 230 -3.62 6.54 40.17
CA GLU A 230 -4.27 5.38 40.81
C GLU A 230 -5.45 5.76 41.68
N GLU A 231 -5.27 6.76 42.53
CA GLU A 231 -6.35 7.30 43.37
C GLU A 231 -7.48 7.89 42.53
N PHE A 232 -7.15 8.71 41.54
CA PHE A 232 -8.14 9.32 40.64
C PHE A 232 -8.93 8.27 39.85
N VAL A 233 -8.27 7.26 39.32
CA VAL A 233 -8.89 6.12 38.62
C VAL A 233 -9.77 5.31 39.57
N GLY A 234 -9.32 5.11 40.81
CA GLY A 234 -10.11 4.41 41.83
C GLY A 234 -11.45 5.12 42.10
N HIS A 235 -11.42 6.44 42.27
CA HIS A 235 -12.62 7.25 42.42
C HIS A 235 -13.56 7.16 41.21
N LEU A 236 -13.03 7.38 40.00
CA LEU A 236 -13.83 7.28 38.79
C LEU A 236 -14.48 5.91 38.59
N ARG A 237 -13.76 4.82 38.89
CA ARG A 237 -14.33 3.46 38.85
C ARG A 237 -15.50 3.28 39.81
N ALA A 238 -15.39 3.84 41.04
CA ALA A 238 -16.44 3.78 42.02
C ALA A 238 -17.70 4.52 41.53
N GLU A 239 -17.52 5.75 41.01
CA GLU A 239 -18.62 6.57 40.49
C GLU A 239 -19.29 5.92 39.28
N MET A 240 -18.51 5.40 38.29
CA MET A 240 -19.05 4.68 37.12
C MET A 240 -19.89 3.48 37.59
N LYS A 241 -19.41 2.73 38.57
CA LYS A 241 -20.13 1.57 39.12
C LYS A 241 -21.41 1.98 39.87
N ALA A 242 -21.38 3.08 40.62
CA ALA A 242 -22.54 3.60 41.36
C ALA A 242 -23.68 4.01 40.41
N GLU A 243 -23.34 4.61 39.28
CA GLU A 243 -24.29 5.05 38.22
C GLU A 243 -24.60 3.96 37.20
N GLY A 244 -24.10 2.73 37.40
CA GLY A 244 -24.39 1.58 36.53
C GLY A 244 -23.74 1.64 35.15
N VAL A 245 -22.75 2.50 34.93
CA VAL A 245 -22.01 2.64 33.67
C VAL A 245 -20.94 1.55 33.58
N LYS A 246 -21.04 0.71 32.56
CA LYS A 246 -20.04 -0.35 32.28
C LYS A 246 -18.87 0.21 31.48
N ALA A 247 -17.80 0.53 32.18
CA ALA A 247 -16.59 1.05 31.56
C ALA A 247 -15.33 0.58 32.30
N GLU A 248 -14.26 0.36 31.54
CA GLU A 248 -12.92 0.18 32.08
C GLU A 248 -12.24 1.54 32.21
N VAL A 249 -11.66 1.83 33.38
CA VAL A 249 -10.97 3.09 33.66
C VAL A 249 -9.53 2.80 34.03
N TYR A 250 -8.56 3.41 33.37
CA TYR A 250 -7.13 3.23 33.64
C TYR A 250 -6.31 4.46 33.30
N GLY A 251 -5.14 4.59 33.94
CA GLY A 251 -4.17 5.64 33.63
C GLY A 251 -3.47 5.38 32.30
N ARG A 252 -3.28 6.43 31.50
CA ARG A 252 -2.59 6.36 30.21
C ARG A 252 -1.20 6.99 30.30
N PRO A 253 -0.11 6.26 30.04
CA PRO A 253 1.19 6.87 29.87
C PRO A 253 1.20 7.75 28.61
N LYS A 254 1.77 8.94 28.71
CA LYS A 254 1.87 9.87 27.60
C LYS A 254 3.26 9.78 26.96
N HIS A 255 3.29 9.74 25.63
CA HIS A 255 4.53 9.71 24.85
C HIS A 255 5.28 11.04 24.94
N ILE A 256 6.61 10.98 25.03
CA ILE A 256 7.47 12.14 25.22
C ILE A 256 7.34 13.13 24.07
N TYR A 257 7.31 12.62 22.83
CA TYR A 257 7.08 13.44 21.64
C TYR A 257 5.75 14.20 21.69
N SER A 258 4.67 13.56 22.13
CA SER A 258 3.36 14.20 22.24
C SER A 258 3.36 15.35 23.26
N ILE A 259 4.10 15.20 24.36
CA ILE A 259 4.32 16.24 25.35
C ILE A 259 5.08 17.42 24.73
N TRP A 260 6.22 17.15 24.10
CA TRP A 260 7.05 18.17 23.45
C TRP A 260 6.26 18.93 22.38
N ARG A 261 5.57 18.23 21.49
CA ARG A 261 4.75 18.85 20.44
C ARG A 261 3.69 19.79 21.00
N LYS A 262 3.07 19.43 22.12
CA LYS A 262 2.08 20.27 22.79
C LYS A 262 2.73 21.50 23.43
N MET A 263 3.91 21.35 24.04
CA MET A 263 4.72 22.47 24.55
C MET A 263 5.02 23.48 23.44
N GLN A 264 5.48 23.00 22.29
CA GLN A 264 5.80 23.86 21.13
C GLN A 264 4.55 24.55 20.57
N LYS A 265 3.46 23.78 20.34
CA LYS A 265 2.24 24.32 19.74
C LYS A 265 1.56 25.38 20.59
N LYS A 266 1.57 25.22 21.92
CA LYS A 266 0.92 26.13 22.87
C LYS A 266 1.91 27.12 23.51
N ASN A 267 3.20 27.02 23.19
CA ASN A 267 4.29 27.80 23.79
C ASN A 267 4.27 27.75 25.33
N LEU A 268 4.08 26.55 25.89
CA LEU A 268 3.97 26.31 27.33
C LEU A 268 5.21 25.61 27.88
N ALA A 269 5.61 25.94 29.12
CA ALA A 269 6.59 25.16 29.87
C ALA A 269 5.99 23.81 30.32
N PHE A 270 6.85 22.83 30.65
CA PHE A 270 6.41 21.51 31.11
C PHE A 270 5.44 21.55 32.29
N ASP A 271 5.67 22.48 33.25
CA ASP A 271 4.86 22.63 34.43
C ASP A 271 3.49 23.27 34.17
N GLU A 272 3.34 23.95 33.03
CA GLU A 272 2.10 24.59 32.58
C GLU A 272 1.23 23.65 31.74
N LEU A 273 1.74 22.45 31.43
CA LEU A 273 0.97 21.47 30.70
C LEU A 273 -0.13 20.85 31.56
N PHE A 274 -1.37 21.03 31.13
CA PHE A 274 -2.55 20.52 31.84
C PHE A 274 -2.70 19.00 31.74
N ASP A 275 -2.09 18.34 30.77
CA ASP A 275 -2.41 16.99 30.37
C ASP A 275 -1.27 15.95 30.53
N VAL A 276 -0.31 16.24 31.41
CA VAL A 276 0.74 15.26 31.77
C VAL A 276 0.15 14.04 32.50
N ARG A 277 -1.01 14.24 33.17
CA ARG A 277 -1.83 13.18 33.76
C ARG A 277 -2.97 12.85 32.80
N ALA A 278 -3.04 11.62 32.34
CA ALA A 278 -4.07 11.19 31.40
C ALA A 278 -4.74 9.92 31.90
N VAL A 279 -6.07 9.89 31.77
CA VAL A 279 -6.92 8.75 32.10
C VAL A 279 -7.72 8.36 30.86
N ARG A 280 -7.94 7.09 30.69
CA ARG A 280 -8.77 6.53 29.63
C ARG A 280 -9.97 5.80 30.21
N ILE A 281 -11.15 6.08 29.64
CA ILE A 281 -12.41 5.41 29.95
C ILE A 281 -12.84 4.69 28.68
N VAL A 282 -12.94 3.36 28.74
CA VAL A 282 -13.36 2.53 27.63
C VAL A 282 -14.70 1.90 27.99
N ALA A 283 -15.75 2.37 27.34
CA ALA A 283 -17.12 1.93 27.54
C ALA A 283 -17.54 0.85 26.54
N GLU A 284 -18.61 0.12 26.87
CA GLU A 284 -19.15 -0.91 25.95
C GLU A 284 -19.96 -0.29 24.81
N ARG A 285 -20.77 0.73 25.11
CA ARG A 285 -21.70 1.36 24.16
C ARG A 285 -21.46 2.85 24.08
N LEU A 286 -21.85 3.46 22.97
CA LEU A 286 -21.75 4.91 22.75
C LEU A 286 -22.50 5.72 23.83
N GLN A 287 -23.68 5.26 24.22
CA GLN A 287 -24.48 5.89 25.29
C GLN A 287 -23.72 5.94 26.62
N ASP A 288 -22.96 4.88 26.92
CA ASP A 288 -22.16 4.80 28.14
C ASP A 288 -20.96 5.78 28.10
N CYS A 289 -20.47 6.15 26.90
CA CYS A 289 -19.45 7.19 26.75
C CYS A 289 -19.98 8.57 27.19
N TYR A 290 -21.17 8.95 26.75
CA TYR A 290 -21.78 10.22 27.16
C TYR A 290 -22.26 10.20 28.62
N ALA A 291 -22.72 9.06 29.12
CA ALA A 291 -23.01 8.89 30.55
C ALA A 291 -21.74 9.07 31.40
N ALA A 292 -20.61 8.47 31.00
CA ALA A 292 -19.32 8.65 31.65
C ALA A 292 -18.86 10.12 31.62
N LEU A 293 -19.04 10.83 30.49
CA LEU A 293 -18.76 12.26 30.37
C LEU A 293 -19.60 13.06 31.38
N GLY A 294 -20.90 12.78 31.51
CA GLY A 294 -21.81 13.41 32.47
C GLY A 294 -21.34 13.21 33.91
N ILE A 295 -20.94 12.00 34.30
CA ILE A 295 -20.39 11.67 35.60
C ILE A 295 -19.13 12.48 35.85
N VAL A 296 -18.19 12.46 34.91
CA VAL A 296 -16.92 13.21 35.04
C VAL A 296 -17.17 14.70 35.24
N HIS A 297 -18.04 15.33 34.43
CA HIS A 297 -18.34 16.76 34.53
C HIS A 297 -19.20 17.15 35.75
N THR A 298 -19.91 16.19 36.34
CA THR A 298 -20.66 16.41 37.59
C THR A 298 -19.73 16.44 38.80
N HIS A 299 -18.72 15.56 38.82
CA HIS A 299 -17.80 15.46 39.95
C HIS A 299 -16.59 16.40 39.86
N TYR A 300 -16.18 16.79 38.64
CA TYR A 300 -14.99 17.59 38.41
C TYR A 300 -15.29 18.74 37.43
N ARG A 301 -14.78 19.93 37.80
CA ARG A 301 -14.88 21.10 36.93
C ARG A 301 -14.04 20.90 35.67
N HIS A 302 -14.67 20.91 34.49
CA HIS A 302 -13.97 20.84 33.21
C HIS A 302 -13.47 22.21 32.75
N LEU A 303 -12.45 22.18 31.86
CA LEU A 303 -11.93 23.34 31.16
C LEU A 303 -12.57 23.39 29.77
N PRO A 304 -13.46 24.38 29.47
CA PRO A 304 -14.22 24.40 28.21
C PRO A 304 -13.34 24.46 26.95
N ASP A 305 -12.22 25.17 27.02
CA ASP A 305 -11.28 25.35 25.90
C ASP A 305 -10.45 24.09 25.59
N GLU A 306 -10.53 23.08 26.46
CA GLU A 306 -9.84 21.79 26.32
C GLU A 306 -10.85 20.62 26.16
N PHE A 307 -12.02 20.90 25.60
CA PHE A 307 -13.05 19.91 25.31
C PHE A 307 -13.16 19.70 23.82
N ASP A 308 -13.02 18.45 23.38
CA ASP A 308 -13.18 18.04 21.98
C ASP A 308 -14.06 16.79 21.89
N ASP A 309 -15.11 16.84 21.10
CA ASP A 309 -15.94 15.68 20.77
C ASP A 309 -15.63 15.15 19.36
N TYR A 310 -14.63 14.27 19.29
CA TYR A 310 -14.27 13.56 18.06
C TYR A 310 -15.15 12.33 17.78
N VAL A 311 -16.16 12.07 18.61
CA VAL A 311 -17.19 11.07 18.30
C VAL A 311 -18.23 11.69 17.36
N ALA A 312 -18.68 12.90 17.70
CA ALA A 312 -19.59 13.67 16.86
C ALA A 312 -18.90 14.18 15.59
N ASN A 313 -17.62 14.59 15.68
CA ASN A 313 -16.82 15.14 14.59
C ASN A 313 -15.49 14.36 14.45
N PRO A 314 -15.48 13.19 13.79
CA PRO A 314 -14.28 12.37 13.64
C PRO A 314 -13.13 13.11 12.93
N LYS A 315 -11.90 12.84 13.32
CA LYS A 315 -10.72 13.37 12.62
C LYS A 315 -10.63 12.79 11.19
N PRO A 316 -9.89 13.43 10.27
CA PRO A 316 -9.75 12.95 8.89
C PRO A 316 -9.22 11.50 8.77
N ASN A 317 -8.45 11.03 9.74
CA ASN A 317 -7.95 9.66 9.81
C ASN A 317 -8.95 8.67 10.44
N GLY A 318 -10.19 9.09 10.72
CA GLY A 318 -11.23 8.26 11.34
C GLY A 318 -11.13 8.12 12.86
N TYR A 319 -10.21 8.84 13.52
CA TYR A 319 -10.08 8.80 14.98
C TYR A 319 -11.33 9.35 15.67
N GLN A 320 -11.89 8.58 16.62
CA GLN A 320 -13.04 8.94 17.44
C GLN A 320 -12.72 8.77 18.93
N SER A 321 -13.01 9.80 19.70
CA SER A 321 -12.91 9.81 21.18
C SER A 321 -13.48 11.12 21.70
N ILE A 322 -14.05 11.14 22.89
CA ILE A 322 -14.35 12.38 23.60
C ILE A 322 -13.13 12.73 24.45
N HIS A 323 -12.63 13.94 24.31
CA HIS A 323 -11.52 14.47 25.09
C HIS A 323 -12.02 15.58 26.01
N THR A 324 -11.69 15.51 27.29
CA THR A 324 -11.96 16.57 28.25
C THR A 324 -10.82 16.71 29.26
N VAL A 325 -10.54 17.91 29.66
CA VAL A 325 -9.58 18.18 30.74
C VAL A 325 -10.35 18.70 31.93
N VAL A 326 -10.11 18.09 33.08
CA VAL A 326 -10.79 18.45 34.35
C VAL A 326 -9.80 18.83 35.44
N LEU A 327 -10.29 19.59 36.41
CA LEU A 327 -9.57 19.89 37.66
C LEU A 327 -9.88 18.79 38.69
N GLY A 328 -8.91 17.91 38.90
CA GLY A 328 -8.99 16.87 39.92
C GLY A 328 -8.59 17.33 41.30
N PRO A 329 -8.44 16.41 42.27
CA PRO A 329 -8.03 16.71 43.66
C PRO A 329 -6.74 17.53 43.72
N GLY A 330 -6.70 18.50 44.60
CA GLY A 330 -5.55 19.42 44.75
C GLY A 330 -5.36 20.39 43.58
N GLY A 331 -6.40 20.62 42.77
CA GLY A 331 -6.36 21.56 41.64
C GLY A 331 -5.49 21.08 40.45
N LYS A 332 -5.09 19.82 40.45
CA LYS A 332 -4.26 19.26 39.37
C LYS A 332 -5.14 18.89 38.16
N THR A 333 -4.67 19.23 36.98
CA THR A 333 -5.36 18.92 35.72
C THR A 333 -5.17 17.48 35.29
N VAL A 334 -6.25 16.87 34.79
CA VAL A 334 -6.28 15.50 34.25
C VAL A 334 -6.98 15.51 32.91
N GLU A 335 -6.31 15.03 31.86
CA GLU A 335 -6.93 14.73 30.55
C GLU A 335 -7.67 13.41 30.64
N ILE A 336 -8.94 13.39 30.23
CA ILE A 336 -9.75 12.18 30.19
C ILE A 336 -10.17 11.92 28.74
N GLN A 337 -9.87 10.73 28.26
CA GLN A 337 -10.26 10.26 26.93
C GLN A 337 -11.33 9.18 27.09
N ILE A 338 -12.51 9.40 26.51
CA ILE A 338 -13.66 8.50 26.63
C ILE A 338 -13.99 7.97 25.25
N ARG A 339 -14.10 6.65 25.10
CA ARG A 339 -14.42 5.99 23.84
C ARG A 339 -14.95 4.59 24.06
N THR A 340 -15.59 4.00 23.03
CA THR A 340 -16.00 2.61 23.08
C THR A 340 -14.81 1.65 22.86
N LYS A 341 -14.99 0.35 23.16
CA LYS A 341 -14.00 -0.69 22.85
C LYS A 341 -13.64 -0.69 21.37
N GLN A 342 -14.64 -0.58 20.47
CA GLN A 342 -14.41 -0.52 19.04
C GLN A 342 -13.59 0.69 18.63
N MET A 343 -13.97 1.90 19.09
CA MET A 343 -13.19 3.12 18.84
C MET A 343 -11.77 3.03 19.40
N HIS A 344 -11.58 2.28 20.48
CA HIS A 344 -10.27 2.03 21.06
C HIS A 344 -9.42 1.16 20.13
N GLU A 345 -9.95 0.04 19.68
CA GLU A 345 -9.27 -0.85 18.73
C GLU A 345 -8.95 -0.11 17.42
N ASP A 346 -9.92 0.62 16.88
CA ASP A 346 -9.72 1.40 15.65
C ASP A 346 -8.64 2.48 15.79
N ALA A 347 -8.52 3.12 16.97
CA ALA A 347 -7.50 4.13 17.22
C ALA A 347 -6.08 3.57 17.47
N GLU A 348 -5.98 2.36 18.02
CA GLU A 348 -4.69 1.69 18.25
C GLU A 348 -4.19 0.93 17.02
N LEU A 349 -5.10 0.21 16.34
CA LEU A 349 -4.78 -0.70 15.25
C LEU A 349 -5.07 -0.10 13.87
N GLY A 350 -5.95 0.92 13.78
CA GLY A 350 -6.32 1.54 12.52
C GLY A 350 -6.84 0.53 11.49
N VAL A 351 -6.28 0.55 10.31
CA VAL A 351 -6.67 -0.39 9.23
C VAL A 351 -6.43 -1.86 9.58
N ALA A 352 -5.52 -2.16 10.49
CA ALA A 352 -5.28 -3.53 10.95
C ALA A 352 -6.49 -4.10 11.72
N ALA A 353 -7.29 -3.26 12.41
CA ALA A 353 -8.51 -3.68 13.10
C ALA A 353 -9.56 -4.25 12.12
N HIS A 354 -9.73 -3.61 10.97
CA HIS A 354 -10.67 -4.07 9.94
C HIS A 354 -10.29 -5.43 9.34
N TRP A 355 -8.99 -5.73 9.28
CA TRP A 355 -8.51 -7.02 8.79
C TRP A 355 -8.79 -8.16 9.76
N LYS A 356 -8.58 -7.94 11.05
CA LYS A 356 -8.87 -8.91 12.12
C LYS A 356 -10.33 -9.39 12.10
N TYR A 357 -11.26 -8.47 11.82
CA TYR A 357 -12.68 -8.79 11.72
C TYR A 357 -13.01 -9.72 10.54
N LYS A 358 -12.26 -9.62 9.43
CA LYS A 358 -12.48 -10.45 8.23
C LYS A 358 -11.98 -11.88 8.34
N GLU A 359 -10.91 -12.14 9.07
CA GLU A 359 -10.44 -13.51 9.32
C GLU A 359 -11.42 -14.31 10.20
N GLY A 360 -12.15 -13.63 11.09
CA GLY A 360 -13.17 -14.25 11.95
C GLY A 360 -14.51 -14.51 11.27
N ALA A 361 -14.81 -13.84 10.16
CA ALA A 361 -16.04 -13.98 9.40
C ALA A 361 -15.76 -14.80 8.12
N ALA A 362 -15.99 -16.12 8.20
CA ALA A 362 -15.90 -17.00 7.05
C ALA A 362 -16.69 -16.45 5.84
N ALA A 363 -15.97 -16.23 4.71
CA ALA A 363 -16.46 -16.22 3.33
C ALA A 363 -17.83 -15.57 3.07
N GLY A 364 -17.99 -14.30 3.40
CA GLY A 364 -19.20 -13.54 3.12
C GLY A 364 -18.93 -12.26 2.34
N GLY A 365 -18.82 -12.33 1.01
CA GLY A 365 -19.06 -11.22 0.12
C GLY A 365 -17.83 -10.50 -0.45
N ALA A 366 -17.52 -10.83 -1.71
CA ALA A 366 -16.54 -10.12 -2.57
C ALA A 366 -16.75 -8.58 -2.67
N ARG A 367 -17.93 -8.07 -2.31
CA ARG A 367 -18.25 -6.64 -2.32
C ARG A 367 -17.57 -5.84 -1.20
N SER A 368 -17.45 -6.40 0.01
CA SER A 368 -16.82 -5.71 1.15
C SER A 368 -15.33 -5.43 0.92
N GLY A 369 -14.59 -6.37 0.30
CA GLY A 369 -13.16 -6.20 0.04
C GLY A 369 -12.83 -5.10 -0.96
N HIS A 370 -13.74 -4.77 -1.87
CA HIS A 370 -13.55 -3.76 -2.88
C HIS A 370 -13.74 -2.33 -2.32
N GLU A 371 -14.81 -2.10 -1.55
CA GLU A 371 -15.07 -0.81 -0.91
C GLU A 371 -13.93 -0.42 0.05
N ASP A 372 -13.34 -1.41 0.72
CA ASP A 372 -12.20 -1.18 1.60
C ASP A 372 -10.94 -0.78 0.82
N ARG A 373 -10.67 -1.41 -0.33
CA ARG A 373 -9.53 -1.03 -1.19
C ARG A 373 -9.69 0.40 -1.75
N ILE A 374 -10.91 0.79 -2.15
CA ILE A 374 -11.20 2.15 -2.59
C ILE A 374 -10.99 3.15 -1.43
N ALA A 375 -11.51 2.84 -0.25
CA ALA A 375 -11.32 3.68 0.93
C ALA A 375 -9.84 3.80 1.31
N TRP A 376 -9.10 2.72 1.16
CA TRP A 376 -7.66 2.67 1.35
C TRP A 376 -6.90 3.55 0.34
N LEU A 377 -7.20 3.42 -0.96
CA LEU A 377 -6.60 4.25 -2.01
C LEU A 377 -6.85 5.74 -1.75
N ARG A 378 -8.06 6.11 -1.35
CA ARG A 378 -8.38 7.49 -0.97
C ARG A 378 -7.55 8.00 0.20
N LYS A 379 -7.30 7.15 1.21
CA LYS A 379 -6.41 7.50 2.34
C LYS A 379 -4.97 7.72 1.90
N LEU A 380 -4.47 6.91 0.98
CA LEU A 380 -3.11 7.06 0.42
C LEU A 380 -2.97 8.35 -0.40
N ILE A 381 -3.97 8.69 -1.21
CA ILE A 381 -3.99 9.94 -1.99
C ILE A 381 -4.00 11.15 -1.05
N ALA A 382 -4.87 11.13 -0.04
CA ALA A 382 -4.92 12.22 0.95
C ALA A 382 -3.63 12.35 1.80
N TRP A 383 -2.91 11.23 2.04
CA TRP A 383 -1.58 11.27 2.66
C TRP A 383 -0.56 11.97 1.77
N GLN A 384 -0.62 11.75 0.48
CA GLN A 384 0.26 12.38 -0.50
C GLN A 384 0.04 13.90 -0.58
N GLU A 385 -1.21 14.37 -0.53
CA GLU A 385 -1.53 15.80 -0.48
C GLU A 385 -0.90 16.47 0.74
N GLU A 386 -0.95 15.82 1.91
CA GLU A 386 -0.37 16.30 3.16
C GLU A 386 1.18 16.35 3.11
N MET A 387 1.81 15.39 2.41
CA MET A 387 3.26 15.36 2.18
C MET A 387 3.73 16.51 1.25
N ALA A 388 2.90 16.88 0.27
CA ALA A 388 3.19 17.98 -0.64
C ALA A 388 3.16 19.35 0.06
N ASP A 389 2.23 19.53 0.99
CA ASP A 389 2.13 20.77 1.79
C ASP A 389 3.34 20.97 2.73
N SER A 390 4.05 19.90 3.08
CA SER A 390 5.29 19.98 3.89
C SER A 390 6.53 20.43 3.13
N GLY A 391 6.45 20.61 1.80
CA GLY A 391 7.55 21.10 0.95
C GLY A 391 8.71 20.12 0.77
N GLU A 392 8.53 18.85 1.18
CA GLU A 392 9.59 17.85 1.21
C GLU A 392 9.57 16.87 0.03
N MET A 393 8.47 16.81 -0.72
CA MET A 393 8.37 16.03 -1.94
C MET A 393 8.53 16.97 -3.15
N LEU A 394 9.40 16.61 -4.07
CA LEU A 394 9.56 17.37 -5.31
C LEU A 394 8.20 17.42 -6.03
N ASP A 395 7.69 18.63 -6.29
CA ASP A 395 6.41 18.86 -7.00
C ASP A 395 6.36 18.09 -8.33
N GLU A 396 7.51 17.88 -8.95
CA GLU A 396 7.67 17.13 -10.19
C GLU A 396 7.34 15.63 -10.03
N VAL A 397 7.73 14.97 -8.91
CA VAL A 397 7.34 13.57 -8.62
C VAL A 397 5.84 13.47 -8.40
N ARG A 398 5.28 14.44 -7.69
CA ARG A 398 3.84 14.53 -7.45
C ARG A 398 3.07 14.59 -8.76
N SER A 399 3.40 15.56 -9.62
CA SER A 399 2.74 15.77 -10.90
C SER A 399 2.78 14.51 -11.76
N GLN A 400 3.95 13.90 -11.92
CA GLN A 400 4.12 12.71 -12.77
C GLN A 400 3.50 11.43 -12.22
N VAL A 401 3.36 11.29 -10.89
CA VAL A 401 2.79 10.08 -10.27
C VAL A 401 1.27 10.16 -10.14
N PHE A 402 0.72 11.34 -9.85
CA PHE A 402 -0.69 11.49 -9.49
C PHE A 402 -1.50 12.35 -10.44
N ASP A 403 -0.98 13.51 -10.83
CA ASP A 403 -1.74 14.44 -11.68
C ASP A 403 -1.88 13.91 -13.10
N ASP A 404 -0.88 13.18 -13.59
CA ASP A 404 -0.86 12.56 -14.92
C ASP A 404 -1.45 11.15 -14.96
N ARG A 405 -1.93 10.60 -13.82
CA ARG A 405 -2.41 9.22 -13.73
C ARG A 405 -3.77 9.11 -13.05
N VAL A 406 -4.51 8.06 -13.42
CA VAL A 406 -5.75 7.66 -12.77
C VAL A 406 -5.70 6.18 -12.40
N TYR A 407 -6.01 5.88 -11.14
CA TYR A 407 -6.06 4.51 -10.62
C TYR A 407 -7.52 4.05 -10.56
N VAL A 408 -7.82 2.98 -11.27
CA VAL A 408 -9.16 2.42 -11.40
C VAL A 408 -9.16 0.93 -11.07
N PHE A 409 -10.33 0.34 -10.87
CA PHE A 409 -10.45 -1.04 -10.42
C PHE A 409 -11.12 -1.93 -11.46
N THR A 410 -10.63 -3.16 -11.60
CA THR A 410 -11.36 -4.24 -12.30
C THR A 410 -12.56 -4.69 -11.46
N PRO A 411 -13.53 -5.42 -12.02
CA PRO A 411 -14.62 -6.02 -11.24
C PRO A 411 -14.15 -7.00 -10.16
N LYS A 412 -12.93 -7.53 -10.30
CA LYS A 412 -12.29 -8.41 -9.30
C LYS A 412 -11.58 -7.65 -8.19
N GLY A 413 -11.46 -6.31 -8.32
CA GLY A 413 -10.79 -5.45 -7.35
C GLY A 413 -9.29 -5.27 -7.60
N ASP A 414 -8.75 -5.71 -8.75
CA ASP A 414 -7.37 -5.42 -9.11
C ASP A 414 -7.23 -3.96 -9.54
N VAL A 415 -6.15 -3.32 -9.17
CA VAL A 415 -5.87 -1.92 -9.51
C VAL A 415 -5.23 -1.82 -10.89
N VAL A 416 -5.70 -0.89 -11.68
CA VAL A 416 -5.17 -0.57 -13.02
C VAL A 416 -4.76 0.88 -13.05
N ASP A 417 -3.50 1.11 -13.41
CA ASP A 417 -2.88 2.43 -13.56
C ASP A 417 -2.94 2.88 -15.01
N LEU A 418 -3.59 4.03 -15.27
CA LEU A 418 -3.77 4.61 -16.60
C LEU A 418 -3.37 6.09 -16.60
N PRO A 419 -3.01 6.67 -17.75
CA PRO A 419 -2.85 8.11 -17.88
C PRO A 419 -4.14 8.87 -17.52
N ALA A 420 -4.00 10.05 -16.91
CA ALA A 420 -5.14 10.92 -16.65
C ALA A 420 -5.89 11.24 -17.96
N GLY A 421 -7.22 11.32 -17.90
CA GLY A 421 -8.08 11.49 -19.07
C GLY A 421 -8.31 10.23 -19.91
N SER A 422 -7.83 9.07 -19.46
CA SER A 422 -8.11 7.77 -20.09
C SER A 422 -9.60 7.46 -20.07
N THR A 423 -10.06 6.70 -21.05
CA THR A 423 -11.45 6.32 -21.26
C THR A 423 -11.69 4.83 -20.98
N PRO A 424 -12.95 4.36 -20.93
CA PRO A 424 -13.26 2.92 -20.83
C PRO A 424 -12.65 2.08 -21.94
N LEU A 425 -12.49 2.61 -23.15
CA LEU A 425 -11.79 1.91 -24.23
C LEU A 425 -10.29 1.80 -23.97
N ASP A 426 -9.66 2.86 -23.46
CA ASP A 426 -8.25 2.80 -23.04
C ASP A 426 -8.03 1.71 -22.00
N PHE A 427 -8.92 1.62 -21.01
CA PHE A 427 -8.90 0.56 -20.00
C PHE A 427 -9.06 -0.84 -20.65
N ALA A 428 -10.01 -1.02 -21.56
CA ALA A 428 -10.24 -2.29 -22.24
C ALA A 428 -8.98 -2.76 -23.00
N TYR A 429 -8.32 -1.84 -23.72
CA TYR A 429 -7.06 -2.12 -24.44
C TYR A 429 -5.85 -2.28 -23.51
N HIS A 430 -5.91 -1.69 -22.33
CA HIS A 430 -4.87 -1.90 -21.32
C HIS A 430 -4.93 -3.32 -20.76
N ILE A 431 -6.12 -3.82 -20.43
CA ILE A 431 -6.32 -5.18 -19.93
C ILE A 431 -5.88 -6.21 -20.96
N HIS A 432 -6.48 -6.20 -22.16
CA HIS A 432 -6.09 -7.09 -23.25
C HIS A 432 -6.59 -6.57 -24.60
N SER A 433 -5.81 -6.79 -25.66
CA SER A 433 -6.18 -6.36 -27.01
C SER A 433 -7.51 -6.95 -27.47
N ASP A 434 -7.76 -8.23 -27.18
CA ASP A 434 -9.01 -8.90 -27.54
C ASP A 434 -10.23 -8.33 -26.80
N VAL A 435 -10.07 -7.95 -25.54
CA VAL A 435 -11.12 -7.27 -24.76
C VAL A 435 -11.45 -5.93 -25.41
N GLY A 436 -10.43 -5.16 -25.79
CA GLY A 436 -10.60 -3.89 -26.52
C GLY A 436 -11.29 -4.05 -27.86
N HIS A 437 -10.86 -5.03 -28.68
CA HIS A 437 -11.46 -5.28 -30.00
C HIS A 437 -12.92 -5.74 -29.94
N ARG A 438 -13.32 -6.39 -28.85
CA ARG A 438 -14.68 -6.89 -28.62
C ARG A 438 -15.55 -5.97 -27.78
N CYS A 439 -15.03 -4.85 -27.35
CA CYS A 439 -15.73 -3.90 -26.49
C CYS A 439 -16.93 -3.28 -27.20
N ILE A 440 -18.10 -3.34 -26.56
CA ILE A 440 -19.36 -2.71 -27.03
C ILE A 440 -19.93 -1.71 -26.03
N GLY A 441 -19.37 -1.64 -24.81
CA GLY A 441 -19.80 -0.73 -23.77
C GLY A 441 -19.01 -0.93 -22.48
N ALA A 442 -19.26 -0.06 -21.53
CA ALA A 442 -18.67 -0.16 -20.21
C ALA A 442 -19.68 0.25 -19.13
N LYS A 443 -19.50 -0.29 -17.92
CA LYS A 443 -20.22 0.11 -16.72
C LYS A 443 -19.25 0.60 -15.67
N ILE A 444 -19.65 1.65 -14.97
CA ILE A 444 -18.94 2.15 -13.77
C ILE A 444 -19.93 2.16 -12.62
N GLY A 445 -19.59 1.48 -11.52
CA GLY A 445 -20.48 1.33 -10.38
C GLY A 445 -21.84 0.71 -10.74
N GLY A 446 -21.87 -0.18 -11.75
CA GLY A 446 -23.08 -0.83 -12.27
C GLY A 446 -23.90 0.00 -13.27
N ARG A 447 -23.52 1.25 -13.56
CA ARG A 447 -24.21 2.14 -14.53
C ARG A 447 -23.45 2.16 -15.85
N ILE A 448 -24.17 2.07 -16.97
CA ILE A 448 -23.58 2.19 -18.31
C ILE A 448 -23.09 3.62 -18.53
N VAL A 449 -21.86 3.75 -19.01
CA VAL A 449 -21.23 5.04 -19.34
C VAL A 449 -20.85 5.09 -20.83
N PRO A 450 -20.80 6.29 -21.43
CA PRO A 450 -20.32 6.46 -22.81
C PRO A 450 -18.81 6.17 -22.90
N PHE A 451 -18.32 5.81 -24.08
CA PHE A 451 -16.88 5.60 -24.32
C PHE A 451 -16.02 6.86 -24.15
N THR A 452 -16.63 8.03 -24.21
CA THR A 452 -15.98 9.33 -23.99
C THR A 452 -15.89 9.72 -22.52
N TYR A 453 -16.41 8.87 -21.61
CA TYR A 453 -16.30 9.11 -20.17
C TYR A 453 -14.82 9.13 -19.77
N GLN A 454 -14.40 10.17 -19.07
CA GLN A 454 -13.06 10.25 -18.49
C GLN A 454 -13.06 9.56 -17.14
N LEU A 455 -12.24 8.52 -17.04
CA LEU A 455 -12.13 7.71 -15.82
C LEU A 455 -11.68 8.55 -14.64
N GLN A 456 -12.36 8.35 -13.52
CA GLN A 456 -12.06 9.02 -12.27
C GLN A 456 -11.33 8.09 -11.30
N MET A 457 -10.59 8.69 -10.38
CA MET A 457 -9.88 7.96 -9.32
C MET A 457 -10.84 7.08 -8.52
N GLY A 458 -10.55 5.77 -8.47
CA GLY A 458 -11.35 4.80 -7.72
C GLY A 458 -12.56 4.22 -8.47
N ASP A 459 -12.74 4.56 -9.75
CA ASP A 459 -13.80 3.96 -10.57
C ASP A 459 -13.63 2.45 -10.68
N GLN A 460 -14.72 1.69 -10.49
CA GLN A 460 -14.75 0.26 -10.81
C GLN A 460 -15.38 0.07 -12.19
N ILE A 461 -14.59 -0.52 -13.11
CA ILE A 461 -14.93 -0.60 -14.52
C ILE A 461 -15.22 -2.05 -14.92
N GLU A 462 -16.40 -2.29 -15.46
CA GLU A 462 -16.80 -3.54 -16.11
C GLU A 462 -16.93 -3.32 -17.62
N ILE A 463 -16.13 -4.01 -18.42
CA ILE A 463 -16.20 -3.94 -19.88
C ILE A 463 -17.21 -4.94 -20.40
N ILE A 464 -18.15 -4.46 -21.22
CA ILE A 464 -19.13 -5.29 -21.93
C ILE A 464 -18.54 -5.67 -23.27
N THR A 465 -18.43 -6.97 -23.52
CA THR A 465 -17.84 -7.49 -24.76
C THR A 465 -18.83 -8.31 -25.58
N GLN A 466 -18.68 -8.29 -26.88
CA GLN A 466 -19.38 -9.18 -27.82
C GLN A 466 -18.51 -10.40 -28.20
N LYS A 467 -19.12 -11.39 -28.86
CA LYS A 467 -18.40 -12.63 -29.24
C LYS A 467 -17.33 -12.40 -30.30
N GLN A 468 -17.61 -11.55 -31.29
CA GLN A 468 -16.69 -11.28 -32.40
C GLN A 468 -16.03 -9.90 -32.21
N PRO A 469 -14.73 -9.76 -32.55
CA PRO A 469 -14.05 -8.48 -32.55
C PRO A 469 -14.62 -7.58 -33.66
N ASN A 470 -14.96 -6.34 -33.31
CA ASN A 470 -15.49 -5.36 -34.26
C ASN A 470 -15.15 -3.93 -33.82
N PRO A 471 -13.88 -3.54 -33.77
CA PRO A 471 -13.50 -2.16 -33.44
C PRO A 471 -13.94 -1.20 -34.55
N SER A 472 -14.37 0.01 -34.14
CA SER A 472 -14.73 1.08 -35.09
C SER A 472 -13.49 1.89 -35.48
N ARG A 473 -13.43 2.35 -36.76
CA ARG A 473 -12.41 3.32 -37.21
C ARG A 473 -12.58 4.68 -36.54
N ASP A 474 -13.80 5.04 -36.12
CA ASP A 474 -14.09 6.28 -35.39
C ASP A 474 -13.34 6.37 -34.06
N TRP A 475 -12.97 5.23 -33.47
CA TRP A 475 -12.18 5.21 -32.22
C TRP A 475 -10.78 5.81 -32.39
N LEU A 476 -10.28 5.88 -33.64
CA LEU A 476 -9.00 6.51 -33.97
C LEU A 476 -9.09 8.01 -34.19
N ASN A 477 -10.31 8.58 -34.31
CA ASN A 477 -10.50 9.99 -34.51
C ASN A 477 -10.27 10.77 -33.19
N PRO A 478 -9.21 11.60 -33.10
CA PRO A 478 -8.89 12.32 -31.87
C PRO A 478 -10.02 13.26 -31.41
N ASN A 479 -10.79 13.80 -32.36
CA ASN A 479 -11.85 14.78 -32.07
C ASN A 479 -13.07 14.14 -31.38
N LEU A 480 -13.23 12.83 -31.49
CA LEU A 480 -14.33 12.09 -30.86
C LEU A 480 -13.99 11.63 -29.44
N GLY A 481 -12.72 11.63 -29.04
CA GLY A 481 -12.29 11.34 -27.68
C GLY A 481 -12.56 9.91 -27.17
N TYR A 482 -12.69 8.93 -28.06
CA TYR A 482 -12.95 7.53 -27.68
C TYR A 482 -11.72 6.84 -27.09
N VAL A 483 -10.53 7.12 -27.65
CA VAL A 483 -9.24 6.56 -27.22
C VAL A 483 -8.22 7.68 -27.11
N THR A 484 -7.68 7.88 -25.93
CA THR A 484 -6.72 8.95 -25.65
C THR A 484 -5.28 8.44 -25.60
N THR A 485 -5.07 7.18 -25.24
CA THR A 485 -3.73 6.60 -25.09
C THR A 485 -3.11 6.18 -26.44
N SER A 486 -1.80 6.38 -26.56
CA SER A 486 -1.03 5.91 -27.71
C SER A 486 -1.06 4.39 -27.86
N ARG A 487 -1.05 3.67 -26.73
CA ARG A 487 -1.13 2.21 -26.67
C ARG A 487 -2.44 1.69 -27.26
N GLY A 488 -3.59 2.28 -26.85
CA GLY A 488 -4.91 1.91 -27.40
C GLY A 488 -4.97 2.14 -28.90
N ARG A 489 -4.57 3.32 -29.36
CA ARG A 489 -4.53 3.66 -30.79
C ARG A 489 -3.65 2.71 -31.60
N SER A 490 -2.45 2.40 -31.11
CA SER A 490 -1.53 1.48 -31.79
C SER A 490 -2.12 0.08 -31.96
N LYS A 491 -2.82 -0.44 -30.95
CA LYS A 491 -3.48 -1.76 -31.01
C LYS A 491 -4.65 -1.78 -32.01
N ILE A 492 -5.42 -0.70 -32.07
CA ILE A 492 -6.51 -0.55 -33.04
C ILE A 492 -5.95 -0.46 -34.47
N HIS A 493 -4.90 0.34 -34.69
CA HIS A 493 -4.22 0.42 -35.98
C HIS A 493 -3.66 -0.94 -36.43
N ALA A 494 -3.03 -1.69 -35.51
CA ALA A 494 -2.49 -3.01 -35.81
C ALA A 494 -3.60 -4.00 -36.23
N TRP A 495 -4.78 -3.93 -35.58
CA TRP A 495 -5.94 -4.76 -35.95
C TRP A 495 -6.44 -4.47 -37.37
N PHE A 496 -6.66 -3.19 -37.70
CA PHE A 496 -7.08 -2.81 -39.04
C PHE A 496 -6.02 -3.14 -40.10
N ARG A 497 -4.74 -2.93 -39.79
CA ARG A 497 -3.64 -3.32 -40.70
C ARG A 497 -3.66 -4.83 -41.00
N LYS A 498 -3.87 -5.66 -39.98
CA LYS A 498 -3.98 -7.09 -40.15
C LYS A 498 -5.19 -7.47 -41.03
N GLN A 499 -6.36 -6.85 -40.77
CA GLN A 499 -7.57 -7.11 -41.56
C GLN A 499 -7.44 -6.63 -43.01
N ASP A 500 -6.84 -5.46 -43.21
CA ASP A 500 -6.56 -4.95 -44.55
C ASP A 500 -5.51 -5.84 -45.26
N ARG A 501 -4.51 -6.38 -44.56
CA ARG A 501 -3.55 -7.35 -45.08
C ARG A 501 -4.24 -8.63 -45.53
N ASP A 502 -5.13 -9.21 -44.75
CA ASP A 502 -5.86 -10.43 -45.08
C ASP A 502 -6.75 -10.21 -46.31
N LYS A 503 -7.41 -9.07 -46.42
CA LYS A 503 -8.18 -8.66 -47.61
C LYS A 503 -7.29 -8.48 -48.85
N ASN A 504 -6.14 -7.82 -48.66
CA ASN A 504 -5.17 -7.62 -49.72
C ASN A 504 -4.56 -8.95 -50.18
N ILE A 505 -4.29 -9.89 -49.28
CA ILE A 505 -3.83 -11.26 -49.66
C ILE A 505 -4.87 -11.96 -50.51
N LEU A 506 -6.16 -11.91 -50.13
CA LEU A 506 -7.24 -12.54 -50.91
C LEU A 506 -7.40 -11.88 -52.29
N ALA A 507 -7.41 -10.54 -52.33
CA ALA A 507 -7.48 -9.79 -53.59
C ALA A 507 -6.24 -10.03 -54.45
N GLY A 508 -5.05 -10.02 -53.85
CA GLY A 508 -3.80 -10.29 -54.54
C GLY A 508 -3.71 -11.72 -55.10
N ARG A 509 -4.23 -12.71 -54.37
CA ARG A 509 -4.33 -14.09 -54.85
C ARG A 509 -5.24 -14.18 -56.05
N GLN A 510 -6.41 -13.59 -56.02
CA GLN A 510 -7.34 -13.60 -57.14
C GLN A 510 -6.73 -12.92 -58.37
N ILE A 511 -6.11 -11.76 -58.23
CA ILE A 511 -5.45 -11.04 -59.30
C ILE A 511 -4.27 -11.84 -59.87
N LEU A 512 -3.47 -12.50 -59.01
CA LEU A 512 -2.35 -13.33 -59.45
C LEU A 512 -2.82 -14.59 -60.14
N ASP A 513 -3.84 -15.28 -59.62
CA ASP A 513 -4.40 -16.51 -60.22
C ASP A 513 -4.99 -16.22 -61.61
N ASP A 514 -5.75 -15.13 -61.78
CA ASP A 514 -6.31 -14.69 -63.07
C ASP A 514 -5.18 -14.44 -64.10
N GLU A 515 -4.10 -13.83 -63.69
CA GLU A 515 -2.97 -13.53 -64.59
C GLU A 515 -2.14 -14.77 -64.93
N LEU A 516 -1.95 -15.68 -63.97
CA LEU A 516 -1.23 -16.96 -64.20
C LEU A 516 -2.03 -17.91 -65.10
N GLU A 517 -3.36 -17.89 -65.04
CA GLU A 517 -4.24 -18.65 -65.93
C GLU A 517 -4.06 -18.15 -67.36
N HIS A 518 -3.98 -16.85 -67.60
CA HIS A 518 -3.69 -16.26 -68.88
C HIS A 518 -2.31 -16.63 -69.43
N LEU A 519 -1.33 -16.83 -68.55
CA LEU A 519 0.05 -17.19 -68.95
C LEU A 519 0.30 -18.72 -69.02
N GLY A 520 -0.60 -19.51 -68.51
CA GLY A 520 -0.45 -20.99 -68.45
C GLY A 520 0.68 -21.47 -67.53
N ILE A 521 1.00 -20.66 -66.51
CA ILE A 521 2.07 -20.91 -65.52
C ILE A 521 1.44 -21.33 -64.20
N SER A 522 2.04 -22.31 -63.52
CA SER A 522 1.57 -22.74 -62.22
C SER A 522 2.00 -21.78 -61.12
N LEU A 523 1.20 -21.63 -60.05
CA LEU A 523 1.51 -20.77 -58.90
C LEU A 523 2.89 -21.10 -58.30
N LYS A 524 3.24 -22.37 -58.16
CA LYS A 524 4.54 -22.82 -57.65
C LYS A 524 5.75 -22.40 -58.49
N GLU A 525 5.59 -22.30 -59.79
CA GLU A 525 6.64 -21.79 -60.69
C GLU A 525 6.75 -20.27 -60.59
N ALA A 526 5.62 -19.59 -60.50
CA ALA A 526 5.59 -18.16 -60.29
C ALA A 526 6.23 -17.74 -58.96
N GLU A 527 5.94 -18.45 -57.87
CA GLU A 527 6.53 -18.20 -56.53
C GLU A 527 8.06 -18.24 -56.55
N LYS A 528 8.67 -19.25 -57.19
CA LYS A 528 10.13 -19.39 -57.29
C LYS A 528 10.81 -18.21 -58.00
N HIS A 529 10.12 -17.56 -58.91
CA HIS A 529 10.67 -16.44 -59.68
C HIS A 529 10.31 -15.07 -59.08
N LEU A 530 9.11 -14.93 -58.52
CA LEU A 530 8.61 -13.66 -58.03
C LEU A 530 9.16 -13.31 -56.65
N LEU A 531 9.28 -14.28 -55.73
CA LEU A 531 9.79 -14.02 -54.36
C LEU A 531 11.20 -13.43 -54.36
N PRO A 532 12.21 -14.00 -55.06
CA PRO A 532 13.55 -13.46 -55.11
C PRO A 532 13.62 -12.11 -55.85
N ARG A 533 12.80 -11.96 -56.93
CA ARG A 533 12.82 -10.76 -57.78
C ARG A 533 12.33 -9.53 -57.04
N TYR A 534 11.32 -9.68 -56.16
CA TYR A 534 10.76 -8.57 -55.36
C TYR A 534 11.25 -8.55 -53.93
N ASN A 535 12.20 -9.42 -53.57
CA ASN A 535 12.83 -9.50 -52.27
C ASN A 535 11.85 -9.78 -51.11
N PHE A 536 10.85 -10.64 -51.39
CA PHE A 536 9.92 -11.13 -50.36
C PHE A 536 10.35 -12.49 -49.85
N ASN A 537 10.18 -12.74 -48.56
CA ASN A 537 10.48 -14.02 -47.92
C ASN A 537 9.27 -14.96 -47.86
N ASP A 538 8.06 -14.40 -48.03
CA ASP A 538 6.79 -15.12 -47.86
C ASP A 538 5.82 -14.78 -48.99
N VAL A 539 5.08 -15.79 -49.44
CA VAL A 539 4.06 -15.66 -50.50
C VAL A 539 2.95 -14.72 -50.10
N ASP A 540 2.54 -14.76 -48.82
CA ASP A 540 1.48 -13.89 -48.29
C ASP A 540 1.90 -12.41 -48.30
N GLU A 541 3.18 -12.10 -48.14
CA GLU A 541 3.70 -10.74 -48.28
C GLU A 541 3.63 -10.25 -49.73
N LEU A 542 4.00 -11.11 -50.68
CA LEU A 542 3.89 -10.83 -52.11
C LEU A 542 2.43 -10.60 -52.52
N LEU A 543 1.51 -11.47 -52.06
CA LEU A 543 0.10 -11.36 -52.37
C LEU A 543 -0.52 -10.09 -51.72
N ALA A 544 -0.14 -9.77 -50.50
CA ALA A 544 -0.57 -8.52 -49.84
C ALA A 544 -0.12 -7.28 -50.63
N ALA A 545 1.09 -7.28 -51.13
CA ALA A 545 1.65 -6.18 -51.93
C ALA A 545 0.95 -6.08 -53.33
N ILE A 546 0.61 -7.18 -53.95
CA ILE A 546 -0.18 -7.22 -55.21
C ILE A 546 -1.59 -6.67 -54.94
N GLY A 547 -2.30 -7.19 -53.94
CA GLY A 547 -3.65 -6.76 -53.62
C GLY A 547 -3.74 -5.35 -53.05
N GLY A 548 -2.67 -4.83 -52.41
CA GLY A 548 -2.55 -3.45 -51.98
C GLY A 548 -2.22 -2.48 -53.11
N GLY A 549 -1.85 -2.98 -54.30
CA GLY A 549 -1.45 -2.16 -55.44
C GLY A 549 0.00 -1.63 -55.40
N ASP A 550 0.80 -2.13 -54.45
CA ASP A 550 2.23 -1.79 -54.32
C ASP A 550 3.06 -2.39 -55.46
N ILE A 551 2.60 -3.51 -56.02
CA ILE A 551 3.20 -4.19 -57.18
C ILE A 551 2.19 -4.14 -58.32
N ARG A 552 2.60 -3.55 -59.46
CA ARG A 552 1.84 -3.58 -60.72
C ARG A 552 2.20 -4.82 -61.53
N LEU A 553 1.21 -5.66 -61.82
CA LEU A 553 1.39 -6.93 -62.54
C LEU A 553 1.90 -6.80 -63.99
N CYS A 554 1.80 -5.59 -64.58
CA CYS A 554 2.40 -5.33 -65.91
C CYS A 554 3.92 -5.55 -65.94
N LEU A 555 4.62 -5.67 -64.81
CA LEU A 555 6.02 -6.06 -64.73
C LEU A 555 6.26 -7.58 -64.84
N LEU A 556 5.21 -8.43 -64.78
CA LEU A 556 5.29 -9.88 -65.01
C LEU A 556 5.61 -10.20 -66.48
N TYR A 557 5.14 -9.37 -67.41
CA TYR A 557 5.39 -9.53 -68.84
C TYR A 557 6.84 -9.21 -69.26
N THR A 558 7.64 -8.64 -68.43
CA THR A 558 9.06 -8.31 -68.71
C THR A 558 10.04 -9.38 -68.21
N SER A 559 9.53 -10.50 -67.67
CA SER A 559 10.36 -11.66 -67.32
C SER A 559 10.66 -12.44 -68.58
N PRO A 560 11.94 -12.79 -68.87
CA PRO A 560 12.23 -13.74 -69.98
C PRO A 560 11.51 -15.04 -69.71
N SER A 561 10.77 -15.50 -70.73
CA SER A 561 10.08 -16.81 -70.70
C SER A 561 11.10 -17.90 -70.42
N PRO A 562 10.76 -18.93 -69.58
CA PRO A 562 11.62 -20.12 -69.46
C PRO A 562 11.95 -20.82 -70.73
N ARG A 563 11.30 -20.43 -71.84
CA ARG A 563 11.56 -20.99 -73.21
C ARG A 563 12.68 -20.26 -73.94
N ASP A 564 13.19 -19.12 -73.45
CA ASP A 564 14.24 -18.35 -74.12
C ASP A 564 15.66 -18.66 -73.63
N THR A 565 15.83 -19.62 -72.72
CA THR A 565 17.13 -20.15 -72.31
C THR A 565 17.30 -21.56 -72.92
N ARG A 566 17.66 -21.61 -74.20
CA ARG A 566 18.38 -22.70 -74.84
C ARG A 566 19.55 -22.14 -75.57
#